data_3548653f919c930b97171f43223d2b7f
#
_entry.id   3548653f919c930b97171f43223d2b7f
#
_cell.length_a   1.000
_cell.length_b   1.000
_cell.length_c   1.000
_cell.angle_alpha   90.00
_cell.angle_beta   90.00
_cell.angle_gamma   90.00
#
_symmetry.space_group_name_H-M   'P 1'
#
loop_
_entity.id
_entity.type
_entity.pdbx_description
1 polymer ?
#
loop_
_entity_poly.entity_id
_entity_poly.type
_entity_poly.pdbx_seq_one_letter_code
_entity_poly.pdbx_strand_id
1 'polypeptide(L)'
;AASPNETTIVFAGDILFDDHYAVKVKMNQRGRGIEGSISQEMLDVMRSADIFMVNNEFPYSDRGTPTENKKFTFRAKPEYASYLLDMGADIVSLANNHAYDYGKIAFLDTLDTLNGIGMPYVGAGRNLEEAIKPVYFIVNDQKIAFVAATQIERTENPDTKEATQNSPGVFRCWNVDKLLEVVANAKQVSDYVIVYIHWGTEATDQLDWAQKDQAVKISNVGADLIIGGHPEVLQQVG
;
A
#
# COMPACT_ATOMS: atom_id res chain seq x y z
N ALA A 1 -26.35 -5.83 5.43
CA ALA A 1 -26.38 -5.25 4.09
C ALA A 1 -26.33 -3.74 4.25
N ALA A 2 -25.37 -3.08 3.58
CA ALA A 2 -25.32 -1.63 3.53
C ALA A 2 -26.63 -1.06 2.94
N SER A 3 -26.97 0.16 3.32
CA SER A 3 -28.06 0.91 2.70
C SER A 3 -27.73 1.11 1.20
N PRO A 4 -28.69 1.17 0.28
CA PRO A 4 -28.42 1.30 -1.15
C PRO A 4 -27.62 2.58 -1.55
N ASN A 5 -27.34 3.47 -0.59
CA ASN A 5 -26.58 4.70 -0.78
C ASN A 5 -25.28 4.75 0.06
N GLU A 6 -24.89 3.65 0.70
CA GLU A 6 -23.66 3.56 1.50
C GLU A 6 -22.60 2.79 0.73
N THR A 7 -21.36 3.29 0.73
CA THR A 7 -20.19 2.61 0.21
C THR A 7 -19.32 2.13 1.36
N THR A 8 -19.07 0.83 1.41
CA THR A 8 -18.22 0.20 2.42
C THR A 8 -16.81 0.04 1.90
N ILE A 9 -15.83 0.63 2.58
CA ILE A 9 -14.41 0.49 2.26
C ILE A 9 -13.72 -0.17 3.45
N VAL A 10 -12.99 -1.25 3.18
CA VAL A 10 -12.20 -1.97 4.18
C VAL A 10 -10.71 -1.75 3.90
N PHE A 11 -9.97 -1.51 4.97
CA PHE A 11 -8.51 -1.42 4.92
C PHE A 11 -7.91 -2.50 5.82
N ALA A 12 -6.92 -3.22 5.31
CA ALA A 12 -6.00 -3.99 6.12
C ALA A 12 -4.61 -3.36 6.04
N GLY A 13 -3.78 -3.64 7.03
CA GLY A 13 -2.40 -3.14 7.08
C GLY A 13 -1.46 -3.89 6.13
N ASP A 14 -0.26 -4.13 6.63
CA ASP A 14 0.83 -4.72 5.90
C ASP A 14 0.61 -6.23 5.71
N ILE A 15 0.67 -6.72 4.47
CA ILE A 15 0.64 -8.13 4.15
C ILE A 15 2.04 -8.63 3.80
N LEU A 16 2.33 -9.91 4.11
CA LEU A 16 3.61 -10.55 3.81
C LEU A 16 3.43 -12.00 3.38
N PHE A 17 3.89 -12.35 2.17
CA PHE A 17 3.85 -13.71 1.62
C PHE A 17 5.23 -14.34 1.39
N ASP A 18 6.26 -13.85 2.07
CA ASP A 18 7.61 -14.39 1.96
C ASP A 18 7.72 -15.78 2.59
N ASP A 19 8.20 -16.76 1.83
CA ASP A 19 8.32 -18.17 2.23
C ASP A 19 9.25 -18.40 3.45
N HIS A 20 10.13 -17.44 3.76
CA HIS A 20 11.08 -17.54 4.87
C HIS A 20 10.48 -17.04 6.20
N TYR A 21 9.31 -16.42 6.18
CA TYR A 21 8.68 -15.87 7.39
C TYR A 21 7.59 -16.77 7.96
N ALA A 22 7.48 -16.74 9.29
CA ALA A 22 6.62 -17.65 10.06
C ALA A 22 5.16 -17.65 9.59
N VAL A 23 4.63 -16.52 9.15
CA VAL A 23 3.26 -16.38 8.65
C VAL A 23 3.04 -17.28 7.43
N LYS A 24 3.92 -17.16 6.42
CA LYS A 24 3.82 -17.96 5.19
C LYS A 24 4.16 -19.42 5.42
N VAL A 25 5.15 -19.71 6.28
CA VAL A 25 5.46 -21.09 6.68
C VAL A 25 4.25 -21.78 7.30
N LYS A 26 3.55 -21.11 8.21
CA LYS A 26 2.31 -21.64 8.81
C LYS A 26 1.18 -21.79 7.80
N MET A 27 1.02 -20.83 6.91
CA MET A 27 0.05 -20.90 5.82
C MET A 27 0.28 -22.14 4.95
N ASN A 28 1.55 -22.38 4.55
CA ASN A 28 1.92 -23.57 3.77
C ASN A 28 1.65 -24.87 4.53
N GLN A 29 1.97 -24.93 5.83
CA GLN A 29 1.72 -26.10 6.68
C GLN A 29 0.22 -26.43 6.81
N ARG A 30 -0.65 -25.42 6.81
CA ARG A 30 -2.10 -25.60 6.87
C ARG A 30 -2.69 -26.07 5.54
N GLY A 31 -2.02 -25.81 4.41
CA GLY A 31 -2.37 -26.32 3.08
C GLY A 31 -3.68 -25.80 2.49
N ARG A 32 -4.24 -24.72 3.04
CA ARG A 32 -5.53 -24.16 2.61
C ARG A 32 -5.41 -22.72 2.11
N GLY A 33 -4.18 -22.25 1.79
CA GLY A 33 -3.94 -20.90 1.33
C GLY A 33 -4.47 -19.83 2.31
N ILE A 34 -5.09 -18.79 1.78
CA ILE A 34 -5.67 -17.69 2.56
C ILE A 34 -6.71 -18.20 3.57
N GLU A 35 -7.59 -19.11 3.17
CA GLU A 35 -8.64 -19.68 4.03
C GLU A 35 -8.10 -20.50 5.20
N GLY A 36 -6.84 -20.93 5.14
CA GLY A 36 -6.15 -21.59 6.26
C GLY A 36 -5.48 -20.59 7.22
N SER A 37 -5.41 -19.33 6.85
CA SER A 37 -4.62 -18.31 7.56
C SER A 37 -5.46 -17.17 8.14
N ILE A 38 -6.56 -16.84 7.49
CA ILE A 38 -7.51 -15.80 7.90
C ILE A 38 -8.82 -16.48 8.27
N SER A 39 -9.49 -16.01 9.34
CA SER A 39 -10.78 -16.59 9.73
C SER A 39 -11.85 -16.29 8.68
N GLN A 40 -12.89 -17.15 8.61
CA GLN A 40 -13.97 -16.96 7.65
C GLN A 40 -14.68 -15.63 7.87
N GLU A 41 -14.90 -15.23 9.13
CA GLU A 41 -15.56 -13.97 9.45
C GLU A 41 -14.77 -12.76 8.90
N MET A 42 -13.43 -12.80 9.01
CA MET A 42 -12.58 -11.74 8.45
C MET A 42 -12.61 -11.74 6.93
N LEU A 43 -12.54 -12.92 6.30
CA LEU A 43 -12.66 -13.04 4.84
C LEU A 43 -14.03 -12.54 4.34
N ASP A 44 -15.10 -12.83 5.08
CA ASP A 44 -16.44 -12.36 4.74
C ASP A 44 -16.52 -10.82 4.80
N VAL A 45 -15.91 -10.18 5.80
CA VAL A 45 -15.80 -8.72 5.90
C VAL A 45 -15.03 -8.16 4.71
N MET A 46 -13.83 -8.70 4.42
CA MET A 46 -12.98 -8.26 3.31
C MET A 46 -13.70 -8.39 1.96
N ARG A 47 -14.29 -9.57 1.69
CA ARG A 47 -14.93 -9.90 0.41
C ARG A 47 -16.29 -9.24 0.21
N SER A 48 -16.95 -8.78 1.27
CA SER A 48 -18.24 -8.08 1.21
C SER A 48 -18.11 -6.57 1.10
N ALA A 49 -16.91 -6.02 1.22
CA ALA A 49 -16.66 -4.61 1.00
C ALA A 49 -16.88 -4.23 -0.47
N ASP A 50 -17.32 -3.00 -0.71
CA ASP A 50 -17.35 -2.45 -2.07
C ASP A 50 -15.94 -2.18 -2.61
N ILE A 51 -15.00 -1.84 -1.71
CA ILE A 51 -13.57 -1.68 -2.00
C ILE A 51 -12.76 -2.22 -0.81
N PHE A 52 -11.82 -3.11 -1.07
CA PHE A 52 -10.88 -3.61 -0.08
C PHE A 52 -9.44 -3.29 -0.48
N MET A 53 -8.73 -2.56 0.38
CA MET A 53 -7.35 -2.12 0.17
C MET A 53 -6.39 -2.73 1.19
N VAL A 54 -5.20 -3.16 0.72
CA VAL A 54 -4.10 -3.63 1.57
C VAL A 54 -2.78 -2.93 1.20
N ASN A 55 -1.81 -2.91 2.12
CA ASN A 55 -0.43 -2.54 1.81
C ASN A 55 0.38 -3.79 1.46
N ASN A 56 0.86 -3.85 0.23
CA ASN A 56 1.72 -4.93 -0.25
C ASN A 56 3.18 -4.57 0.02
N GLU A 57 3.72 -5.08 1.11
CA GLU A 57 5.02 -4.64 1.66
C GLU A 57 6.19 -5.55 1.25
N PHE A 58 6.19 -5.99 0.02
CA PHE A 58 7.24 -6.83 -0.56
C PHE A 58 7.15 -6.83 -2.09
N PRO A 59 8.24 -7.07 -2.83
CA PRO A 59 8.18 -7.31 -4.26
C PRO A 59 7.73 -8.75 -4.60
N TYR A 60 6.98 -8.89 -5.70
CA TYR A 60 6.71 -10.16 -6.36
C TYR A 60 7.79 -10.42 -7.42
N SER A 61 8.78 -11.25 -7.10
CA SER A 61 9.84 -11.58 -8.05
C SER A 61 10.67 -12.78 -7.62
N ASP A 62 11.16 -13.55 -8.58
CA ASP A 62 12.18 -14.57 -8.39
C ASP A 62 13.58 -14.04 -8.72
N ARG A 63 13.70 -12.75 -9.08
CA ARG A 63 14.95 -12.10 -9.52
C ARG A 63 15.41 -11.05 -8.54
N GLY A 64 16.61 -10.53 -8.76
CA GLY A 64 17.20 -9.48 -7.92
C GLY A 64 18.02 -10.05 -6.76
N THR A 65 18.65 -9.14 -6.05
CA THR A 65 19.47 -9.42 -4.85
C THR A 65 18.97 -8.58 -3.69
N PRO A 66 19.01 -9.11 -2.46
CA PRO A 66 18.56 -8.35 -1.30
C PRO A 66 19.39 -7.06 -1.13
N THR A 67 18.73 -6.00 -0.69
CA THR A 67 19.39 -4.72 -0.39
C THR A 67 20.45 -4.90 0.68
N GLU A 68 21.67 -4.47 0.40
CA GLU A 68 22.80 -4.54 1.32
C GLU A 68 22.53 -3.76 2.61
N ASN A 69 23.01 -4.30 3.73
CA ASN A 69 22.88 -3.69 5.07
C ASN A 69 21.43 -3.42 5.53
N LYS A 70 20.43 -4.00 4.86
CA LYS A 70 19.04 -4.00 5.31
C LYS A 70 18.78 -5.26 6.13
N LYS A 71 18.32 -5.07 7.38
CA LYS A 71 18.11 -6.17 8.34
C LYS A 71 17.02 -7.13 7.90
N PHE A 72 15.92 -6.59 7.39
CA PHE A 72 14.78 -7.34 6.88
C PHE A 72 14.58 -7.02 5.42
N THR A 73 14.57 -8.05 4.57
CA THR A 73 14.26 -7.95 3.15
C THR A 73 13.21 -9.00 2.83
N PHE A 74 12.16 -8.58 2.17
CA PHE A 74 11.00 -9.41 1.86
C PHE A 74 10.86 -9.60 0.35
N ARG A 75 10.40 -10.75 -0.06
CA ARG A 75 9.92 -11.02 -1.41
C ARG A 75 8.95 -12.19 -1.44
N ALA A 76 8.07 -12.20 -2.42
CA ALA A 76 7.21 -13.33 -2.69
C ALA A 76 7.34 -13.78 -4.13
N LYS A 77 7.01 -15.04 -4.41
CA LYS A 77 6.92 -15.54 -5.77
C LYS A 77 5.79 -14.82 -6.51
N PRO A 78 5.94 -14.53 -7.83
CA PRO A 78 4.89 -13.87 -8.61
C PRO A 78 3.53 -14.58 -8.54
N GLU A 79 3.50 -15.91 -8.48
CA GLU A 79 2.28 -16.71 -8.37
C GLU A 79 1.46 -16.43 -7.11
N TYR A 80 2.10 -15.92 -6.03
CA TYR A 80 1.42 -15.58 -4.78
C TYR A 80 0.58 -14.30 -4.87
N ALA A 81 0.71 -13.54 -5.96
CA ALA A 81 -0.18 -12.41 -6.20
C ALA A 81 -1.65 -12.83 -6.33
N SER A 82 -1.94 -14.10 -6.68
CA SER A 82 -3.30 -14.65 -6.66
C SER A 82 -3.96 -14.60 -5.29
N TYR A 83 -3.18 -14.59 -4.20
CA TYR A 83 -3.74 -14.49 -2.85
C TYR A 83 -4.43 -13.14 -2.61
N LEU A 84 -4.04 -12.08 -3.33
CA LEU A 84 -4.77 -10.80 -3.29
C LEU A 84 -6.20 -10.98 -3.78
N LEU A 85 -6.39 -11.73 -4.88
CA LEU A 85 -7.71 -12.03 -5.42
C LEU A 85 -8.50 -12.96 -4.48
N ASP A 86 -7.83 -13.96 -3.90
CA ASP A 86 -8.44 -14.87 -2.93
C ASP A 86 -8.93 -14.13 -1.66
N MET A 87 -8.24 -13.07 -1.26
CA MET A 87 -8.65 -12.21 -0.14
C MET A 87 -9.81 -11.27 -0.52
N GLY A 88 -10.05 -11.05 -1.81
CA GLY A 88 -11.00 -10.07 -2.31
C GLY A 88 -10.43 -8.64 -2.38
N ALA A 89 -9.10 -8.48 -2.49
CA ALA A 89 -8.50 -7.16 -2.64
C ALA A 89 -8.86 -6.52 -3.99
N ASP A 90 -9.21 -5.24 -3.97
CA ASP A 90 -9.52 -4.43 -5.15
C ASP A 90 -8.38 -3.50 -5.53
N ILE A 91 -7.52 -3.15 -4.57
CA ILE A 91 -6.41 -2.24 -4.76
C ILE A 91 -5.31 -2.49 -3.72
N VAL A 92 -4.06 -2.30 -4.11
CA VAL A 92 -2.92 -2.37 -3.19
C VAL A 92 -2.11 -1.07 -3.16
N SER A 93 -1.57 -0.73 -1.99
CA SER A 93 -0.50 0.25 -1.88
C SER A 93 0.84 -0.43 -2.12
N LEU A 94 1.71 0.21 -2.90
CA LEU A 94 3.12 -0.17 -3.06
C LEU A 94 4.07 0.91 -2.51
N ALA A 95 3.53 1.98 -1.95
CA ALA A 95 4.31 3.07 -1.37
C ALA A 95 4.79 2.71 0.04
N ASN A 96 5.87 1.94 0.13
CA ASN A 96 6.49 1.52 1.40
C ASN A 96 8.00 1.34 1.27
N ASN A 97 8.67 1.11 2.39
CA ASN A 97 10.13 0.94 2.46
C ASN A 97 10.61 -0.45 2.03
N HIS A 98 9.73 -1.41 1.78
CA HIS A 98 10.08 -2.76 1.32
C HIS A 98 9.85 -2.99 -0.18
N ALA A 99 9.29 -2.03 -0.91
CA ALA A 99 9.02 -2.17 -2.34
C ALA A 99 10.26 -2.46 -3.20
N TYR A 100 11.44 -2.04 -2.75
CA TYR A 100 12.73 -2.21 -3.44
C TYR A 100 13.68 -3.22 -2.79
N ASP A 101 13.23 -4.06 -1.91
CA ASP A 101 14.05 -4.99 -1.13
C ASP A 101 14.99 -5.87 -1.95
N TYR A 102 14.61 -6.19 -3.18
CA TYR A 102 15.41 -6.97 -4.12
C TYR A 102 15.81 -6.18 -5.36
N GLY A 103 15.85 -4.85 -5.25
CA GLY A 103 16.33 -3.93 -6.28
C GLY A 103 15.35 -3.68 -7.40
N LYS A 104 15.81 -2.90 -8.39
CA LYS A 104 15.00 -2.39 -9.50
C LYS A 104 14.27 -3.47 -10.28
N ILE A 105 14.95 -4.60 -10.54
CA ILE A 105 14.37 -5.67 -11.35
C ILE A 105 13.17 -6.31 -10.65
N ALA A 106 13.28 -6.57 -9.34
CA ALA A 106 12.20 -7.14 -8.56
C ALA A 106 11.03 -6.16 -8.40
N PHE A 107 11.32 -4.87 -8.26
CA PHE A 107 10.30 -3.83 -8.25
C PHE A 107 9.50 -3.80 -9.57
N LEU A 108 10.18 -3.84 -10.71
CA LEU A 108 9.51 -3.87 -12.02
C LEU A 108 8.70 -5.15 -12.23
N ASP A 109 9.23 -6.31 -11.80
CA ASP A 109 8.50 -7.57 -11.82
C ASP A 109 7.19 -7.48 -11.01
N THR A 110 7.22 -6.76 -9.89
CA THR A 110 6.02 -6.51 -9.06
C THR A 110 4.95 -5.77 -9.84
N LEU A 111 5.33 -4.67 -10.53
CA LEU A 111 4.39 -3.92 -11.35
C LEU A 111 3.80 -4.78 -12.48
N ASP A 112 4.66 -5.59 -13.13
CA ASP A 112 4.22 -6.50 -14.20
C ASP A 112 3.31 -7.62 -13.67
N THR A 113 3.63 -8.18 -12.51
CA THR A 113 2.82 -9.22 -11.86
C THR A 113 1.43 -8.71 -11.52
N LEU A 114 1.32 -7.54 -10.88
CA LEU A 114 0.04 -6.95 -10.52
C LEU A 114 -0.78 -6.57 -11.76
N ASN A 115 -0.14 -5.99 -12.78
CA ASN A 115 -0.80 -5.72 -14.06
C ASN A 115 -1.28 -7.01 -14.74
N GLY A 116 -0.50 -8.09 -14.65
CA GLY A 116 -0.83 -9.39 -15.23
C GLY A 116 -2.08 -10.04 -14.64
N ILE A 117 -2.38 -9.81 -13.36
CA ILE A 117 -3.59 -10.28 -12.69
C ILE A 117 -4.72 -9.22 -12.65
N GLY A 118 -4.48 -8.04 -13.24
CA GLY A 118 -5.45 -6.95 -13.26
C GLY A 118 -5.66 -6.27 -11.91
N MET A 119 -4.68 -6.36 -10.98
CA MET A 119 -4.75 -5.73 -9.66
C MET A 119 -4.31 -4.26 -9.74
N PRO A 120 -5.21 -3.30 -9.49
CA PRO A 120 -4.83 -1.90 -9.37
C PRO A 120 -3.85 -1.66 -8.21
N TYR A 121 -2.90 -0.74 -8.42
CA TYR A 121 -1.97 -0.33 -7.38
C TYR A 121 -1.75 1.19 -7.40
N VAL A 122 -1.37 1.74 -6.26
CA VAL A 122 -1.07 3.16 -6.07
C VAL A 122 0.27 3.35 -5.37
N GLY A 123 0.86 4.53 -5.57
CA GLY A 123 2.07 4.95 -4.86
C GLY A 123 3.37 4.37 -5.41
N ALA A 124 3.35 3.78 -6.60
CA ALA A 124 4.52 3.25 -7.27
C ALA A 124 4.35 3.32 -8.79
N GLY A 125 5.46 3.36 -9.53
CA GLY A 125 5.40 3.43 -10.98
C GLY A 125 6.77 3.28 -11.66
N ARG A 126 6.75 3.19 -12.99
CA ARG A 126 7.98 3.12 -13.81
C ARG A 126 8.70 4.46 -13.89
N ASN A 127 8.01 5.52 -13.51
CA ASN A 127 8.49 6.89 -13.39
C ASN A 127 7.61 7.66 -12.39
N LEU A 128 7.93 8.93 -12.15
CA LEU A 128 7.20 9.76 -11.20
C LEU A 128 5.74 9.99 -11.61
N GLU A 129 5.47 10.17 -12.91
CA GLU A 129 4.12 10.39 -13.41
C GLU A 129 3.18 9.22 -13.07
N GLU A 130 3.67 7.98 -13.24
CA GLU A 130 2.93 6.79 -12.86
C GLU A 130 2.81 6.66 -11.32
N ALA A 131 3.90 6.90 -10.59
CA ALA A 131 3.93 6.70 -9.14
C ALA A 131 2.99 7.63 -8.37
N ILE A 132 2.78 8.86 -8.86
CA ILE A 132 1.89 9.85 -8.23
C ILE A 132 0.44 9.74 -8.68
N LYS A 133 0.15 8.90 -9.69
CA LYS A 133 -1.17 8.83 -10.32
C LYS A 133 -2.20 8.22 -9.36
N PRO A 134 -3.30 8.93 -9.05
CA PRO A 134 -4.40 8.35 -8.29
C PRO A 134 -5.10 7.21 -9.05
N VAL A 135 -5.62 6.24 -8.31
CA VAL A 135 -6.58 5.25 -8.82
C VAL A 135 -7.99 5.69 -8.43
N TYR A 136 -8.93 5.60 -9.36
CA TYR A 136 -10.30 6.02 -9.14
C TYR A 136 -11.24 4.82 -9.22
N PHE A 137 -12.16 4.72 -8.26
CA PHE A 137 -13.30 3.81 -8.30
C PHE A 137 -14.59 4.60 -8.39
N ILE A 138 -15.58 4.04 -9.06
CA ILE A 138 -16.96 4.56 -9.07
C ILE A 138 -17.83 3.50 -8.45
N VAL A 139 -18.38 3.80 -7.27
CA VAL A 139 -19.23 2.90 -6.49
C VAL A 139 -20.45 3.70 -6.01
N ASN A 140 -21.65 3.19 -6.24
CA ASN A 140 -22.91 3.85 -5.86
C ASN A 140 -22.98 5.32 -6.31
N ASP A 141 -22.59 5.59 -7.57
CA ASP A 141 -22.50 6.92 -8.18
C ASP A 141 -21.51 7.90 -7.52
N GLN A 142 -20.66 7.41 -6.61
CA GLN A 142 -19.60 8.17 -5.96
C GLN A 142 -18.26 7.85 -6.61
N LYS A 143 -17.49 8.87 -6.99
CA LYS A 143 -16.15 8.74 -7.49
C LYS A 143 -15.14 8.93 -6.36
N ILE A 144 -14.40 7.87 -6.06
CA ILE A 144 -13.45 7.82 -4.95
C ILE A 144 -12.04 7.74 -5.51
N ALA A 145 -11.18 8.68 -5.12
CA ALA A 145 -9.76 8.69 -5.48
C ALA A 145 -8.94 8.04 -4.36
N PHE A 146 -8.04 7.15 -4.75
CA PHE A 146 -7.02 6.58 -3.87
C PHE A 146 -5.65 7.13 -4.26
N VAL A 147 -4.93 7.65 -3.28
CA VAL A 147 -3.54 8.12 -3.39
C VAL A 147 -2.73 7.40 -2.32
N ALA A 148 -1.51 6.95 -2.64
CA ALA A 148 -0.62 6.40 -1.62
C ALA A 148 0.77 7.02 -1.74
N ALA A 149 1.42 7.20 -0.58
CA ALA A 149 2.78 7.71 -0.49
C ALA A 149 3.50 7.11 0.72
N THR A 150 4.82 7.19 0.74
CA THR A 150 5.63 6.78 1.89
C THR A 150 6.51 7.93 2.38
N GLN A 151 6.58 8.06 3.70
CA GLN A 151 7.46 8.99 4.39
C GLN A 151 8.68 8.29 4.98
N ILE A 152 8.70 6.93 4.91
CA ILE A 152 9.78 6.15 5.50
C ILE A 152 11.04 6.21 4.64
N GLU A 153 12.15 6.53 5.29
CA GLU A 153 13.48 6.56 4.70
C GLU A 153 14.54 6.38 5.78
N ARG A 154 15.55 5.57 5.49
CA ARG A 154 16.77 5.53 6.31
C ARG A 154 17.77 6.55 5.77
N THR A 155 18.18 7.49 6.59
CA THR A 155 19.10 8.57 6.18
C THR A 155 20.52 8.08 5.89
N GLU A 156 20.98 7.09 6.63
CA GLU A 156 22.37 6.57 6.52
C GLU A 156 22.55 5.59 5.35
N ASN A 157 21.54 4.84 5.02
CA ASN A 157 21.52 3.89 3.90
C ASN A 157 20.12 3.82 3.30
N PRO A 158 19.79 4.77 2.41
CA PRO A 158 18.46 4.86 1.81
C PRO A 158 18.05 3.58 1.08
N ASP A 159 17.01 2.94 1.55
CA ASP A 159 16.44 1.71 0.96
C ASP A 159 15.15 1.95 0.21
N THR A 160 14.45 3.03 0.51
CA THR A 160 13.30 3.49 -0.26
C THR A 160 13.78 4.22 -1.51
N LYS A 161 13.36 3.76 -2.66
CA LYS A 161 13.72 4.37 -3.94
C LYS A 161 12.56 5.19 -4.47
N GLU A 162 12.74 6.50 -4.42
CA GLU A 162 11.80 7.45 -4.99
C GLU A 162 11.73 7.33 -6.51
N ALA A 163 10.53 7.37 -7.06
CA ALA A 163 10.34 7.51 -8.49
C ALA A 163 10.81 8.88 -8.96
N THR A 164 11.50 8.91 -10.09
CA THR A 164 11.88 10.15 -10.77
C THR A 164 11.29 10.20 -12.17
N GLN A 165 11.48 11.28 -12.91
CA GLN A 165 11.04 11.35 -14.31
C GLN A 165 11.55 10.18 -15.17
N ASN A 166 12.77 9.68 -14.85
CA ASN A 166 13.47 8.70 -15.69
C ASN A 166 13.78 7.38 -14.94
N SER A 167 13.29 7.20 -13.73
CA SER A 167 13.51 5.98 -12.96
C SER A 167 12.27 5.50 -12.22
N PRO A 168 12.06 4.17 -12.17
CA PRO A 168 10.97 3.59 -11.41
C PRO A 168 11.21 3.73 -9.91
N GLY A 169 10.13 3.78 -9.17
CA GLY A 169 10.16 3.86 -7.72
C GLY A 169 8.81 4.09 -7.10
N VAL A 170 8.82 4.36 -5.80
CA VAL A 170 7.64 4.69 -5.01
C VAL A 170 7.39 6.19 -4.97
N PHE A 171 6.15 6.58 -4.68
CA PHE A 171 5.82 7.96 -4.38
C PHE A 171 6.26 8.27 -2.95
N ARG A 172 7.39 8.96 -2.83
CA ARG A 172 7.94 9.38 -1.55
C ARG A 172 7.42 10.78 -1.20
N CYS A 173 6.95 10.96 0.03
CA CYS A 173 6.43 12.24 0.54
C CYS A 173 7.27 12.81 1.70
N TRP A 174 8.58 12.63 1.67
CA TRP A 174 9.48 13.28 2.63
C TRP A 174 9.30 14.81 2.57
N ASN A 175 9.33 15.38 1.38
CA ASN A 175 8.70 16.68 1.11
C ASN A 175 7.25 16.44 0.68
N VAL A 176 6.31 16.96 1.45
CA VAL A 176 4.88 16.70 1.27
C VAL A 176 4.26 17.50 0.10
N ASP A 177 4.94 18.52 -0.43
CA ASP A 177 4.36 19.46 -1.40
C ASP A 177 3.75 18.78 -2.63
N LYS A 178 4.46 17.77 -3.19
CA LYS A 178 3.94 17.04 -4.34
C LYS A 178 2.69 16.20 -3.98
N LEU A 179 2.64 15.63 -2.79
CA LEU A 179 1.46 14.92 -2.30
C LEU A 179 0.26 15.86 -2.14
N LEU A 180 0.48 17.06 -1.59
CA LEU A 180 -0.56 18.07 -1.46
C LEU A 180 -1.13 18.49 -2.83
N GLU A 181 -0.27 18.68 -3.83
CA GLU A 181 -0.69 18.96 -5.21
C GLU A 181 -1.56 17.82 -5.78
N VAL A 182 -1.12 16.56 -5.62
CA VAL A 182 -1.84 15.39 -6.12
C VAL A 182 -3.21 15.26 -5.46
N VAL A 183 -3.28 15.42 -4.14
CA VAL A 183 -4.53 15.35 -3.37
C VAL A 183 -5.47 16.48 -3.79
N ALA A 184 -5.00 17.72 -3.88
CA ALA A 184 -5.81 18.85 -4.31
C ALA A 184 -6.39 18.65 -5.72
N ASN A 185 -5.58 18.14 -6.66
CA ASN A 185 -6.02 17.84 -8.02
C ASN A 185 -7.04 16.69 -8.05
N ALA A 186 -6.82 15.62 -7.27
CA ALA A 186 -7.77 14.51 -7.14
C ALA A 186 -9.12 14.98 -6.59
N LYS A 187 -9.10 15.88 -5.59
CA LYS A 187 -10.34 16.42 -4.99
C LYS A 187 -11.18 17.23 -5.96
N GLN A 188 -10.58 17.86 -6.96
CA GLN A 188 -11.33 18.62 -7.97
C GLN A 188 -12.15 17.72 -8.91
N VAL A 189 -11.84 16.44 -9.01
CA VAL A 189 -12.42 15.52 -9.99
C VAL A 189 -13.06 14.28 -9.37
N SER A 190 -13.13 14.21 -8.05
CA SER A 190 -13.74 13.11 -7.29
C SER A 190 -14.56 13.61 -6.10
N ASP A 191 -15.49 12.81 -5.65
CA ASP A 191 -16.34 13.11 -4.49
C ASP A 191 -15.55 12.92 -3.20
N TYR A 192 -14.74 11.85 -3.14
CA TYR A 192 -13.89 11.51 -1.99
C TYR A 192 -12.45 11.28 -2.42
N VAL A 193 -11.52 11.71 -1.55
CA VAL A 193 -10.09 11.43 -1.67
C VAL A 193 -9.60 10.71 -0.43
N ILE A 194 -9.08 9.51 -0.62
CA ILE A 194 -8.49 8.67 0.41
C ILE A 194 -6.99 8.64 0.20
N VAL A 195 -6.23 8.94 1.25
CA VAL A 195 -4.77 8.94 1.22
C VAL A 195 -4.25 7.84 2.14
N TYR A 196 -3.55 6.86 1.58
CA TYR A 196 -2.84 5.83 2.33
C TYR A 196 -1.37 6.25 2.48
N ILE A 197 -0.89 6.41 3.71
CA ILE A 197 0.50 6.82 3.95
C ILE A 197 1.22 5.79 4.83
N HIS A 198 2.36 5.34 4.35
CA HIS A 198 3.28 4.50 5.08
C HIS A 198 4.27 5.39 5.82
N TRP A 199 4.06 5.59 7.14
CA TRP A 199 4.78 6.57 7.96
C TRP A 199 4.86 6.19 9.44
N GLY A 200 5.52 7.02 10.24
CA GLY A 200 5.60 6.85 11.70
C GLY A 200 6.80 6.03 12.12
N THR A 201 6.83 5.65 13.38
CA THR A 201 7.90 4.87 14.00
C THR A 201 7.38 3.51 14.44
N GLU A 202 8.10 2.44 14.09
CA GLU A 202 7.74 1.07 14.46
C GLU A 202 7.63 0.88 15.98
N ALA A 203 6.72 -0.02 16.38
CA ALA A 203 6.53 -0.49 17.75
C ALA A 203 6.25 0.62 18.79
N THR A 204 5.69 1.77 18.38
CA THR A 204 5.24 2.83 19.29
C THR A 204 3.84 3.29 18.97
N ASP A 205 3.04 3.56 19.99
CA ASP A 205 1.71 4.17 19.87
C ASP A 205 1.74 5.70 19.76
N GLN A 206 2.95 6.29 19.87
CA GLN A 206 3.14 7.74 19.80
C GLN A 206 3.29 8.21 18.36
N LEU A 207 2.46 9.17 17.97
CA LEU A 207 2.57 9.83 16.67
C LEU A 207 3.85 10.68 16.62
N ASP A 208 4.62 10.55 15.55
CA ASP A 208 5.77 11.40 15.30
C ASP A 208 5.37 12.78 14.74
N TRP A 209 6.37 13.63 14.50
CA TRP A 209 6.15 14.99 14.00
C TRP A 209 5.57 14.99 12.58
N ALA A 210 6.02 14.05 11.72
CA ALA A 210 5.59 13.99 10.33
C ALA A 210 4.12 13.60 10.24
N GLN A 211 3.68 12.63 11.03
CA GLN A 211 2.28 12.24 11.12
C GLN A 211 1.41 13.42 11.53
N LYS A 212 1.81 14.16 12.60
CA LYS A 212 1.05 15.32 13.12
C LYS A 212 1.01 16.50 12.14
N ASP A 213 2.14 16.85 11.56
CA ASP A 213 2.25 18.00 10.65
C ASP A 213 1.63 17.71 9.28
N GLN A 214 1.98 16.58 8.69
CA GLN A 214 1.53 16.23 7.33
C GLN A 214 0.05 15.88 7.28
N ALA A 215 -0.51 15.20 8.29
CA ALA A 215 -1.94 14.88 8.32
C ALA A 215 -2.81 16.14 8.21
N VAL A 216 -2.46 17.18 8.96
CA VAL A 216 -3.18 18.47 8.92
C VAL A 216 -3.08 19.10 7.53
N LYS A 217 -1.89 19.11 6.92
CA LYS A 217 -1.68 19.68 5.59
C LYS A 217 -2.47 18.93 4.53
N ILE A 218 -2.44 17.60 4.56
CA ILE A 218 -3.11 16.73 3.60
C ILE A 218 -4.63 16.86 3.73
N SER A 219 -5.17 16.90 4.93
CA SER A 219 -6.59 17.14 5.17
C SER A 219 -7.04 18.52 4.66
N ASN A 220 -6.23 19.56 4.90
CA ASN A 220 -6.54 20.93 4.47
C ASN A 220 -6.63 21.10 2.94
N VAL A 221 -5.96 20.27 2.15
CA VAL A 221 -6.04 20.32 0.68
C VAL A 221 -7.10 19.41 0.09
N GLY A 222 -7.87 18.70 0.93
CA GLY A 222 -9.07 18.00 0.50
C GLY A 222 -9.05 16.47 0.62
N ALA A 223 -8.11 15.88 1.37
CA ALA A 223 -8.25 14.48 1.76
C ALA A 223 -9.41 14.31 2.75
N ASP A 224 -10.33 13.41 2.42
CA ASP A 224 -11.50 13.10 3.27
C ASP A 224 -11.16 12.02 4.30
N LEU A 225 -10.18 11.16 4.00
CA LEU A 225 -9.70 10.09 4.88
C LEU A 225 -8.20 9.89 4.69
N ILE A 226 -7.48 9.73 5.80
CA ILE A 226 -6.06 9.37 5.82
C ILE A 226 -5.91 8.06 6.59
N ILE A 227 -5.34 7.04 5.93
CA ILE A 227 -5.02 5.75 6.53
C ILE A 227 -3.50 5.65 6.68
N GLY A 228 -3.04 5.39 7.89
CA GLY A 228 -1.63 5.18 8.19
C GLY A 228 -1.26 3.69 8.23
N GLY A 229 -0.09 3.35 7.71
CA GLY A 229 0.57 2.05 7.82
C GLY A 229 1.99 2.21 8.37
N HIS A 230 2.73 1.12 8.61
CA HIS A 230 4.11 0.99 9.06
C HIS A 230 4.33 0.80 10.58
N PRO A 231 3.66 1.49 11.52
CA PRO A 231 4.05 1.38 12.94
C PRO A 231 3.90 -0.02 13.55
N GLU A 232 3.19 -0.95 12.89
CA GLU A 232 2.94 -2.33 13.32
C GLU A 232 2.21 -2.45 14.67
N VAL A 233 1.71 -1.35 15.18
CA VAL A 233 0.88 -1.24 16.38
C VAL A 233 -0.28 -0.28 16.12
N LEU A 234 -1.37 -0.42 16.89
CA LEU A 234 -2.47 0.53 16.82
C LEU A 234 -2.02 1.89 17.37
N GLN A 235 -2.20 2.92 16.56
CA GLN A 235 -1.97 4.30 16.95
C GLN A 235 -3.30 5.05 17.09
N GLN A 236 -3.21 6.31 17.49
CA GLN A 236 -4.36 7.18 17.71
C GLN A 236 -5.19 7.35 16.43
N VAL A 237 -6.53 7.30 16.59
CA VAL A 237 -7.51 7.69 15.57
C VAL A 237 -8.03 9.08 15.94
N GLY A 238 -8.06 10.01 14.99
CA GLY A 238 -8.47 11.39 15.21
C GLY A 238 -9.24 11.99 14.04
#